data_7ab514282bb5ac50da8586d5b5838f9a
#
_entry.id   7ab514282bb5ac50da8586d5b5838f9a
#
_cell.length_a   1.000
_cell.length_b   1.000
_cell.length_c   1.000
_cell.angle_alpha   90.00
_cell.angle_beta   90.00
_cell.angle_gamma   90.00
#
_symmetry.space_group_name_H-M   'P 1'
#
loop_
_entity.id
_entity.type
_entity.pdbx_description
1 polymer ?
#
loop_
_entity_poly.entity_id
_entity_poly.type
_entity_poly.pdbx_seq_one_letter_code
_entity_poly.pdbx_strand_id
1 'polypeptide(L)'
;MATVDDKKIIFSMVGVSKAYQQNKQILKDIYLSFFYGAKIGIIGLNGSGKSTLMKIIAGLEKDYQGEVVFSPGYSVGYLPQDPQLDPSKTVKEVVMEGVQPIVDALAEYEEINNKFGLPEYYEDPDKMDKLFSRQAELQDIIDATDAWNLDSTLERAMDALRWPPGDQPVTHLSGGERRRVALCRLLLQKPDILLLDEPTNHLDAESIDWLEQHLQQYEGTVIAVTHDRYFLDNIAGWILELDRGEGIPWKGNYTSWLDQKSKRLEQEEKQASKRRKTLERELEWVRMAPKARQAKGKARLNSYDKLLNEDQKEREEKLEIFIPNGPRLGNKVIEAQGVAKAYGDKLLYENLNF
;
A
#
# COMPACT_ATOMS: atom_id res chain seq x y z
N MET A 1 15.75 -19.85 -4.34
CA MET A 1 14.84 -18.93 -5.04
C MET A 1 13.63 -19.76 -5.45
N ALA A 2 12.53 -19.64 -4.70
CA ALA A 2 11.28 -20.25 -5.09
C ALA A 2 10.83 -19.58 -6.40
N THR A 3 10.62 -20.35 -7.44
CA THR A 3 9.96 -19.90 -8.66
C THR A 3 8.54 -19.58 -8.27
N VAL A 4 8.26 -18.30 -8.03
CA VAL A 4 6.92 -17.79 -7.89
C VAL A 4 6.15 -18.27 -9.12
N ASP A 5 5.04 -18.97 -8.89
CA ASP A 5 4.12 -19.31 -9.99
C ASP A 5 3.49 -17.97 -10.47
N ASP A 6 4.23 -17.27 -11.33
CA ASP A 6 3.93 -15.92 -11.86
C ASP A 6 2.56 -15.81 -12.55
N LYS A 7 1.77 -16.88 -12.51
CA LYS A 7 0.50 -17.01 -13.23
C LYS A 7 -0.73 -17.15 -12.35
N LYS A 8 -0.59 -17.29 -11.02
CA LYS A 8 -1.75 -17.47 -10.15
C LYS A 8 -2.36 -16.12 -9.79
N ILE A 9 -3.48 -15.79 -10.43
CA ILE A 9 -4.25 -14.58 -10.12
C ILE A 9 -4.98 -14.79 -8.80
N ILE A 10 -4.80 -13.88 -7.84
CA ILE A 10 -5.45 -13.92 -6.54
C ILE A 10 -6.70 -13.05 -6.47
N PHE A 11 -6.70 -11.94 -7.17
CA PHE A 11 -7.90 -11.13 -7.40
C PHE A 11 -7.76 -10.29 -8.67
N SER A 12 -8.91 -9.86 -9.19
CA SER A 12 -9.00 -8.97 -10.34
C SER A 12 -10.00 -7.85 -10.08
N MET A 13 -9.68 -6.69 -10.58
CA MET A 13 -10.56 -5.52 -10.63
C MET A 13 -11.10 -5.38 -12.05
N VAL A 14 -12.42 -5.27 -12.21
CA VAL A 14 -13.10 -5.23 -13.51
C VAL A 14 -13.95 -3.97 -13.58
N GLY A 15 -13.51 -2.97 -14.35
CA GLY A 15 -14.23 -1.71 -14.57
C GLY A 15 -14.46 -0.90 -13.28
N VAL A 16 -13.51 -0.96 -12.33
CA VAL A 16 -13.68 -0.29 -11.05
C VAL A 16 -13.59 1.22 -11.19
N SER A 17 -14.68 1.89 -10.85
CA SER A 17 -14.81 3.36 -10.91
C SER A 17 -15.42 3.90 -9.61
N LYS A 18 -14.91 5.05 -9.13
CA LYS A 18 -15.40 5.72 -7.92
C LYS A 18 -15.42 7.23 -8.09
N ALA A 19 -16.55 7.83 -7.72
CA ALA A 19 -16.72 9.29 -7.60
C ALA A 19 -17.24 9.65 -6.21
N TYR A 20 -16.73 10.72 -5.58
CA TYR A 20 -17.21 11.20 -4.29
C TYR A 20 -18.23 12.34 -4.39
N GLN A 21 -18.29 13.04 -5.49
CA GLN A 21 -19.29 14.09 -5.78
C GLN A 21 -19.63 14.01 -7.27
N GLN A 22 -20.80 14.55 -7.66
CA GLN A 22 -21.36 14.42 -9.02
C GLN A 22 -20.40 14.70 -10.18
N ASN A 23 -19.24 15.37 -9.94
CA ASN A 23 -18.26 15.73 -10.98
C ASN A 23 -16.81 15.38 -10.69
N LYS A 24 -16.48 14.75 -9.53
CA LYS A 24 -15.09 14.39 -9.22
C LYS A 24 -14.90 12.89 -9.19
N GLN A 25 -14.65 12.30 -10.36
CA GLN A 25 -14.29 10.91 -10.50
C GLN A 25 -12.82 10.71 -10.08
N ILE A 26 -12.61 9.84 -9.09
CA ILE A 26 -11.28 9.58 -8.49
C ILE A 26 -10.65 8.33 -9.11
N LEU A 27 -11.46 7.29 -9.36
CA LEU A 27 -11.03 6.09 -10.08
C LEU A 27 -11.91 5.94 -11.32
N LYS A 28 -11.30 5.57 -12.46
CA LYS A 28 -11.97 5.47 -13.78
C LYS A 28 -11.61 4.14 -14.42
N ASP A 29 -12.60 3.29 -14.60
CA ASP A 29 -12.54 2.05 -15.38
C ASP A 29 -11.24 1.25 -15.17
N ILE A 30 -10.90 0.94 -13.91
CA ILE A 30 -9.68 0.22 -13.59
C ILE A 30 -9.88 -1.27 -13.90
N TYR A 31 -9.04 -1.80 -14.77
CA TYR A 31 -8.94 -3.22 -15.14
C TYR A 31 -7.54 -3.72 -14.79
N LEU A 32 -7.41 -4.45 -13.68
CA LEU A 32 -6.13 -4.95 -13.19
C LEU A 32 -6.30 -6.36 -12.63
N SER A 33 -5.30 -7.21 -12.85
CA SER A 33 -5.21 -8.52 -12.21
C SER A 33 -3.93 -8.60 -11.36
N PHE A 34 -4.06 -9.14 -10.16
CA PHE A 34 -3.00 -9.22 -9.18
C PHE A 34 -2.58 -10.66 -8.97
N PHE A 35 -1.27 -10.90 -8.92
CA PHE A 35 -0.68 -12.22 -8.83
C PHE A 35 -0.22 -12.53 -7.42
N TYR A 36 -0.28 -13.81 -7.03
CA TYR A 36 0.23 -14.27 -5.75
C TYR A 36 1.74 -13.98 -5.63
N GLY A 37 2.16 -13.55 -4.44
CA GLY A 37 3.56 -13.22 -4.15
C GLY A 37 4.06 -11.91 -4.75
N ALA A 38 3.24 -11.16 -5.50
CA ALA A 38 3.64 -9.89 -6.08
C ALA A 38 3.87 -8.82 -4.99
N LYS A 39 4.93 -8.02 -5.15
CA LYS A 39 5.24 -6.86 -4.32
C LYS A 39 4.96 -5.61 -5.13
N ILE A 40 3.94 -4.86 -4.74
CA ILE A 40 3.38 -3.76 -5.54
C ILE A 40 3.40 -2.47 -4.73
N GLY A 41 4.09 -1.46 -5.26
CA GLY A 41 4.02 -0.10 -4.72
C GLY A 41 2.97 0.73 -5.45
N ILE A 42 2.04 1.35 -4.74
CA ILE A 42 1.07 2.29 -5.32
C ILE A 42 1.57 3.70 -5.14
N ILE A 43 1.70 4.43 -6.25
CA ILE A 43 2.11 5.83 -6.28
C ILE A 43 1.09 6.71 -6.99
N GLY A 44 1.14 8.00 -6.72
CA GLY A 44 0.25 9.01 -7.33
C GLY A 44 0.17 10.26 -6.47
N LEU A 45 -0.37 11.33 -7.03
CA LEU A 45 -0.54 12.60 -6.33
C LEU A 45 -1.50 12.46 -5.13
N ASN A 46 -1.45 13.44 -4.21
CA ASN A 46 -2.42 13.49 -3.12
C ASN A 46 -3.83 13.67 -3.69
N GLY A 47 -4.77 12.84 -3.21
CA GLY A 47 -6.13 12.81 -3.72
C GLY A 47 -6.32 12.01 -5.01
N SER A 48 -5.30 11.30 -5.54
CA SER A 48 -5.44 10.43 -6.73
C SER A 48 -6.23 9.14 -6.49
N GLY A 49 -6.65 8.87 -5.24
CA GLY A 49 -7.48 7.71 -4.92
C GLY A 49 -6.72 6.49 -4.36
N LYS A 50 -5.44 6.63 -3.97
CA LYS A 50 -4.63 5.53 -3.42
C LYS A 50 -5.30 4.81 -2.24
N SER A 51 -5.65 5.55 -1.19
CA SER A 51 -6.32 4.97 -0.01
C SER A 51 -7.74 4.48 -0.32
N THR A 52 -8.42 5.10 -1.31
CA THR A 52 -9.73 4.62 -1.79
C THR A 52 -9.59 3.26 -2.46
N LEU A 53 -8.60 3.10 -3.34
CA LEU A 53 -8.31 1.83 -3.99
C LEU A 53 -8.00 0.73 -2.95
N MET A 54 -7.17 1.05 -1.95
CA MET A 54 -6.86 0.13 -0.84
C MET A 54 -8.11 -0.29 -0.07
N LYS A 55 -9.01 0.65 0.25
CA LYS A 55 -10.27 0.36 0.95
C LYS A 55 -11.22 -0.48 0.11
N ILE A 56 -11.25 -0.29 -1.20
CA ILE A 56 -12.04 -1.13 -2.13
C ILE A 56 -11.49 -2.56 -2.12
N ILE A 57 -10.17 -2.75 -2.24
CA ILE A 57 -9.54 -4.07 -2.17
C ILE A 57 -9.75 -4.72 -0.80
N ALA A 58 -9.70 -3.93 0.29
CA ALA A 58 -9.97 -4.43 1.64
C ALA A 58 -11.46 -4.74 1.91
N GLY A 59 -12.36 -4.44 0.96
CA GLY A 59 -13.81 -4.62 1.13
C GLY A 59 -14.48 -3.64 2.09
N LEU A 60 -13.78 -2.58 2.50
CA LEU A 60 -14.27 -1.54 3.41
C LEU A 60 -15.08 -0.46 2.68
N GLU A 61 -14.74 -0.18 1.42
CA GLU A 61 -15.50 0.72 0.56
C GLU A 61 -16.33 -0.12 -0.41
N LYS A 62 -17.64 -0.01 -0.32
CA LYS A 62 -18.59 -0.79 -1.13
C LYS A 62 -19.34 0.05 -2.18
N ASP A 63 -19.30 1.38 -2.05
CA ASP A 63 -19.95 2.29 -2.97
C ASP A 63 -19.00 2.63 -4.13
N TYR A 64 -18.91 1.74 -5.11
CA TYR A 64 -18.15 1.90 -6.35
C TYR A 64 -18.85 1.15 -7.50
N GLN A 65 -18.53 1.49 -8.74
CA GLN A 65 -18.97 0.79 -9.92
C GLN A 65 -17.92 -0.26 -10.33
N GLY A 66 -18.37 -1.33 -11.00
CA GLY A 66 -17.51 -2.45 -11.36
C GLY A 66 -17.45 -3.52 -10.29
N GLU A 67 -16.49 -4.42 -10.39
CA GLU A 67 -16.36 -5.58 -9.50
C GLU A 67 -14.91 -5.81 -9.08
N VAL A 68 -14.72 -6.32 -7.86
CA VAL A 68 -13.46 -6.89 -7.37
C VAL A 68 -13.71 -8.36 -7.10
N VAL A 69 -13.10 -9.22 -7.90
CA VAL A 69 -13.30 -10.67 -7.84
C VAL A 69 -12.08 -11.31 -7.21
N PHE A 70 -12.24 -11.91 -6.04
CA PHE A 70 -11.20 -12.66 -5.35
C PHE A 70 -11.26 -14.14 -5.71
N SER A 71 -10.11 -14.76 -5.88
CA SER A 71 -10.02 -16.22 -5.88
C SER A 71 -10.35 -16.76 -4.49
N PRO A 72 -11.07 -17.87 -4.38
CA PRO A 72 -11.49 -18.40 -3.09
C PRO A 72 -10.29 -18.85 -2.23
N GLY A 73 -10.42 -18.70 -0.91
CA GLY A 73 -9.45 -19.21 0.07
C GLY A 73 -8.31 -18.25 0.42
N TYR A 74 -8.31 -17.01 -0.08
CA TYR A 74 -7.30 -16.01 0.28
C TYR A 74 -7.81 -15.00 1.31
N SER A 75 -6.98 -14.76 2.31
CA SER A 75 -7.20 -13.76 3.36
C SER A 75 -6.63 -12.40 2.98
N VAL A 76 -7.32 -11.34 3.41
CA VAL A 76 -6.89 -9.94 3.18
C VAL A 76 -6.68 -9.26 4.52
N GLY A 77 -5.51 -8.68 4.71
CA GLY A 77 -5.19 -7.84 5.86
C GLY A 77 -4.89 -6.41 5.43
N TYR A 78 -5.39 -5.44 6.20
CA TYR A 78 -5.24 -4.02 5.86
C TYR A 78 -4.75 -3.20 7.04
N LEU A 79 -3.67 -2.46 6.84
CA LEU A 79 -3.18 -1.42 7.73
C LEU A 79 -3.63 -0.06 7.20
N PRO A 80 -4.64 0.58 7.80
CA PRO A 80 -5.02 1.95 7.43
C PRO A 80 -4.02 2.98 7.95
N GLN A 81 -4.07 4.19 7.42
CA GLN A 81 -3.25 5.31 7.87
C GLN A 81 -3.47 5.65 9.35
N ASP A 82 -4.69 5.53 9.86
CA ASP A 82 -5.05 5.71 11.27
C ASP A 82 -5.79 4.46 11.79
N PRO A 83 -5.04 3.46 12.31
CA PRO A 83 -5.64 2.23 12.78
C PRO A 83 -6.43 2.44 14.08
N GLN A 84 -7.65 1.94 14.11
CA GLN A 84 -8.48 1.91 15.30
C GLN A 84 -8.21 0.59 16.05
N LEU A 85 -7.79 0.71 17.30
CA LEU A 85 -7.56 -0.41 18.21
C LEU A 85 -8.62 -0.38 19.30
N ASP A 86 -8.94 -1.54 19.86
CA ASP A 86 -9.92 -1.64 20.95
C ASP A 86 -9.40 -0.94 22.20
N PRO A 87 -10.05 0.14 22.66
CA PRO A 87 -9.58 0.93 23.81
C PRO A 87 -9.65 0.17 25.14
N SER A 88 -10.36 -0.95 25.21
CA SER A 88 -10.49 -1.77 26.42
C SER A 88 -9.31 -2.72 26.63
N LYS A 89 -8.41 -2.85 25.64
CA LYS A 89 -7.32 -3.82 25.63
C LYS A 89 -5.96 -3.20 25.93
N THR A 90 -5.04 -4.05 26.35
CA THR A 90 -3.62 -3.77 26.45
C THR A 90 -2.91 -4.01 25.11
N VAL A 91 -1.69 -3.50 24.98
CA VAL A 91 -0.86 -3.70 23.78
C VAL A 91 -0.67 -5.18 23.47
N LYS A 92 -0.34 -5.99 24.50
CA LYS A 92 -0.14 -7.43 24.37
C LYS A 92 -1.41 -8.13 23.87
N GLU A 93 -2.57 -7.82 24.44
CA GLU A 93 -3.86 -8.40 24.02
C GLU A 93 -4.19 -8.09 22.57
N VAL A 94 -3.93 -6.85 22.12
CA VAL A 94 -4.16 -6.46 20.71
C VAL A 94 -3.23 -7.23 19.76
N VAL A 95 -1.96 -7.39 20.11
CA VAL A 95 -1.00 -8.13 19.26
C VAL A 95 -1.34 -9.61 19.23
N MET A 96 -1.75 -10.18 20.37
CA MET A 96 -2.17 -11.58 20.47
C MET A 96 -3.40 -11.90 19.60
N GLU A 97 -4.27 -10.92 19.28
CA GLU A 97 -5.36 -11.13 18.32
C GLU A 97 -4.86 -11.61 16.95
N GLY A 98 -3.68 -11.14 16.52
CA GLY A 98 -3.08 -11.54 15.25
C GLY A 98 -2.70 -13.01 15.18
N VAL A 99 -2.47 -13.63 16.33
CA VAL A 99 -2.05 -15.02 16.47
C VAL A 99 -3.07 -15.87 17.23
N GLN A 100 -4.27 -15.34 17.49
CA GLN A 100 -5.30 -16.01 18.29
C GLN A 100 -5.61 -17.43 17.80
N PRO A 101 -5.77 -17.70 16.48
CA PRO A 101 -6.01 -19.07 16.00
C PRO A 101 -4.87 -20.05 16.35
N ILE A 102 -3.64 -19.55 16.41
CA ILE A 102 -2.46 -20.34 16.77
C ILE A 102 -2.45 -20.61 18.28
N VAL A 103 -2.75 -19.61 19.08
CA VAL A 103 -2.86 -19.73 20.56
C VAL A 103 -3.97 -20.71 20.92
N ASP A 104 -5.12 -20.60 20.26
CA ASP A 104 -6.25 -21.51 20.48
C ASP A 104 -5.89 -22.96 20.10
N ALA A 105 -5.17 -23.15 18.98
CA ALA A 105 -4.70 -24.47 18.57
C ALA A 105 -3.70 -25.09 19.58
N LEU A 106 -2.76 -24.30 20.11
CA LEU A 106 -1.84 -24.73 21.15
C LEU A 106 -2.58 -25.11 22.44
N ALA A 107 -3.52 -24.28 22.88
CA ALA A 107 -4.31 -24.55 24.09
C ALA A 107 -5.17 -25.82 23.93
N GLU A 108 -5.82 -25.99 22.76
CA GLU A 108 -6.59 -27.21 22.47
C GLU A 108 -5.70 -28.46 22.43
N TYR A 109 -4.48 -28.32 21.85
CA TYR A 109 -3.50 -29.40 21.82
C TYR A 109 -3.07 -29.85 23.22
N GLU A 110 -2.80 -28.90 24.13
CA GLU A 110 -2.50 -29.19 25.52
C GLU A 110 -3.69 -29.84 26.26
N GLU A 111 -4.91 -29.35 26.00
CA GLU A 111 -6.12 -29.90 26.59
C GLU A 111 -6.32 -31.40 26.16
N ILE A 112 -6.09 -31.68 24.87
CA ILE A 112 -6.16 -33.06 24.35
C ILE A 112 -5.10 -33.95 25.01
N ASN A 113 -3.87 -33.44 25.16
CA ASN A 113 -2.81 -34.17 25.84
C ASN A 113 -3.19 -34.55 27.29
N ASN A 114 -3.83 -33.60 27.99
CA ASN A 114 -4.34 -33.85 29.35
C ASN A 114 -5.50 -34.91 29.36
N LYS A 115 -6.36 -34.90 28.35
CA LYS A 115 -7.49 -35.85 28.23
C LYS A 115 -7.05 -37.27 28.00
N PHE A 116 -5.90 -37.55 27.39
CA PHE A 116 -5.38 -38.92 27.22
C PHE A 116 -5.16 -39.66 28.53
N GLY A 117 -4.90 -38.91 29.64
CA GLY A 117 -4.73 -39.51 30.98
C GLY A 117 -6.03 -39.76 31.74
N LEU A 118 -7.19 -39.38 31.22
CA LEU A 118 -8.47 -39.51 31.91
C LEU A 118 -9.16 -40.85 31.60
N PRO A 119 -9.69 -41.57 32.64
CA PRO A 119 -10.35 -42.88 32.48
C PRO A 119 -11.48 -42.89 31.45
N GLU A 120 -12.27 -41.81 31.37
CA GLU A 120 -13.41 -41.67 30.46
C GLU A 120 -13.02 -41.67 28.97
N TYR A 121 -11.75 -41.43 28.65
CA TYR A 121 -11.23 -41.47 27.29
C TYR A 121 -10.43 -42.71 26.98
N TYR A 122 -9.52 -43.14 27.84
CA TYR A 122 -8.69 -44.31 27.55
C TYR A 122 -9.45 -45.65 27.68
N GLU A 123 -10.60 -45.68 28.38
CA GLU A 123 -11.47 -46.83 28.47
C GLU A 123 -12.46 -46.97 27.29
N ASP A 124 -12.61 -45.90 26.45
CA ASP A 124 -13.51 -45.86 25.30
C ASP A 124 -12.70 -45.71 24.00
N PRO A 125 -12.56 -46.79 23.20
CA PRO A 125 -11.78 -46.75 21.96
C PRO A 125 -12.26 -45.70 20.95
N ASP A 126 -13.58 -45.46 20.83
CA ASP A 126 -14.14 -44.51 19.88
C ASP A 126 -13.80 -43.03 20.27
N LYS A 127 -13.75 -42.76 21.56
CA LYS A 127 -13.31 -41.44 22.05
C LYS A 127 -11.81 -41.25 21.88
N MET A 128 -11.02 -42.28 22.10
CA MET A 128 -9.59 -42.27 21.94
C MET A 128 -9.21 -41.99 20.47
N ASP A 129 -9.85 -42.68 19.52
CA ASP A 129 -9.60 -42.47 18.08
C ASP A 129 -9.94 -41.03 17.64
N LYS A 130 -10.99 -40.42 18.19
CA LYS A 130 -11.33 -39.02 17.94
C LYS A 130 -10.27 -38.07 18.50
N LEU A 131 -9.75 -38.33 19.70
CA LEU A 131 -8.68 -37.53 20.27
C LEU A 131 -7.40 -37.61 19.44
N PHE A 132 -7.00 -38.79 18.97
CA PHE A 132 -5.83 -38.98 18.11
C PHE A 132 -6.01 -38.25 16.77
N SER A 133 -7.17 -38.37 16.13
CA SER A 133 -7.45 -37.67 14.88
C SER A 133 -7.38 -36.17 15.05
N ARG A 134 -7.97 -35.62 16.12
CA ARG A 134 -7.95 -34.18 16.41
C ARG A 134 -6.56 -33.70 16.78
N GLN A 135 -5.80 -34.47 17.56
CA GLN A 135 -4.41 -34.14 17.87
C GLN A 135 -3.55 -34.04 16.61
N ALA A 136 -3.70 -34.99 15.68
CA ALA A 136 -2.96 -34.95 14.40
C ALA A 136 -3.29 -33.69 13.57
N GLU A 137 -4.58 -33.33 13.46
CA GLU A 137 -4.99 -32.10 12.78
C GLU A 137 -4.35 -30.86 13.43
N LEU A 138 -4.37 -30.79 14.77
CA LEU A 138 -3.76 -29.66 15.48
C LEU A 138 -2.24 -29.63 15.32
N GLN A 139 -1.60 -30.80 15.36
CA GLN A 139 -0.16 -30.91 15.13
C GLN A 139 0.22 -30.37 13.73
N ASP A 140 -0.54 -30.74 12.69
CA ASP A 140 -0.32 -30.23 11.35
C ASP A 140 -0.45 -28.70 11.28
N ILE A 141 -1.43 -28.12 11.98
CA ILE A 141 -1.60 -26.65 12.07
C ILE A 141 -0.42 -26.01 12.81
N ILE A 142 -0.02 -26.55 13.97
CA ILE A 142 1.06 -26.04 14.81
C ILE A 142 2.39 -26.07 14.04
N ASP A 143 2.67 -27.17 13.33
CA ASP A 143 3.90 -27.33 12.55
C ASP A 143 3.90 -26.42 11.32
N ALA A 144 2.79 -26.30 10.60
CA ALA A 144 2.64 -25.43 9.44
C ALA A 144 2.80 -23.93 9.79
N THR A 145 2.41 -23.54 11.00
CA THR A 145 2.48 -22.14 11.47
C THR A 145 3.73 -21.83 12.29
N ASP A 146 4.61 -22.82 12.53
CA ASP A 146 5.78 -22.71 13.42
C ASP A 146 5.39 -22.21 14.82
N ALA A 147 4.24 -22.70 15.33
CA ALA A 147 3.64 -22.22 16.56
C ALA A 147 4.49 -22.50 17.82
N TRP A 148 5.37 -23.51 17.77
CA TRP A 148 6.31 -23.81 18.88
C TRP A 148 7.26 -22.66 19.16
N ASN A 149 7.57 -21.83 18.16
CA ASN A 149 8.47 -20.67 18.27
C ASN A 149 7.69 -19.34 18.39
N LEU A 150 6.39 -19.39 18.73
CA LEU A 150 5.53 -18.20 18.74
C LEU A 150 6.08 -17.11 19.66
N ASP A 151 6.47 -17.42 20.90
CA ASP A 151 6.99 -16.42 21.86
C ASP A 151 8.25 -15.73 21.33
N SER A 152 9.18 -16.49 20.74
CA SER A 152 10.40 -15.90 20.19
C SER A 152 10.14 -15.06 18.92
N THR A 153 9.12 -15.39 18.16
CA THR A 153 8.68 -14.63 16.98
C THR A 153 8.01 -13.33 17.41
N LEU A 154 7.18 -13.38 18.45
CA LEU A 154 6.58 -12.20 19.09
C LEU A 154 7.67 -11.26 19.63
N GLU A 155 8.60 -11.76 20.43
CA GLU A 155 9.70 -10.95 21.01
C GLU A 155 10.52 -10.25 19.92
N ARG A 156 10.89 -10.96 18.86
CA ARG A 156 11.64 -10.37 17.73
C ARG A 156 10.86 -9.27 17.01
N ALA A 157 9.55 -9.47 16.78
CA ALA A 157 8.71 -8.46 16.16
C ALA A 157 8.51 -7.24 17.08
N MET A 158 8.41 -7.49 18.39
CA MET A 158 8.31 -6.46 19.43
C MET A 158 9.55 -5.57 19.47
N ASP A 159 10.72 -6.18 19.55
CA ASP A 159 12.00 -5.47 19.60
C ASP A 159 12.25 -4.68 18.31
N ALA A 160 12.02 -5.30 17.15
CA ALA A 160 12.23 -4.69 15.86
C ALA A 160 11.35 -3.46 15.60
N LEU A 161 10.08 -3.52 16.01
CA LEU A 161 9.13 -2.41 15.87
C LEU A 161 9.09 -1.47 17.08
N ARG A 162 9.94 -1.72 18.09
CA ARG A 162 10.05 -0.90 19.32
C ARG A 162 8.67 -0.57 19.89
N TRP A 163 7.86 -1.59 20.09
CA TRP A 163 6.52 -1.37 20.59
C TRP A 163 6.53 -0.95 22.07
N PRO A 164 5.46 -0.31 22.57
CA PRO A 164 5.36 0.09 23.97
C PRO A 164 5.19 -1.13 24.87
N PRO A 165 5.37 -0.97 26.21
CA PRO A 165 5.19 -2.05 27.19
C PRO A 165 3.88 -2.82 26.97
N GLY A 166 3.94 -4.16 27.00
CA GLY A 166 2.80 -5.01 26.65
C GLY A 166 1.59 -4.88 27.60
N ASP A 167 1.79 -4.46 28.83
CA ASP A 167 0.77 -4.20 29.85
C ASP A 167 0.12 -2.81 29.75
N GLN A 168 0.68 -1.93 28.90
CA GLN A 168 0.16 -0.58 28.71
C GLN A 168 -1.21 -0.60 28.03
N PRO A 169 -2.23 0.14 28.56
CA PRO A 169 -3.51 0.31 27.91
C PRO A 169 -3.38 1.03 26.56
N VAL A 170 -4.11 0.57 25.55
CA VAL A 170 -4.12 1.15 24.20
C VAL A 170 -4.50 2.64 24.20
N THR A 171 -5.32 3.07 25.15
CA THR A 171 -5.75 4.46 25.31
C THR A 171 -4.62 5.44 25.56
N HIS A 172 -3.51 4.98 26.13
CA HIS A 172 -2.35 5.81 26.48
C HIS A 172 -1.32 5.89 25.34
N LEU A 173 -1.55 5.19 24.24
CA LEU A 173 -0.63 5.17 23.11
C LEU A 173 -0.73 6.45 22.27
N SER A 174 0.44 6.96 21.86
CA SER A 174 0.52 7.95 20.78
C SER A 174 0.02 7.37 19.44
N GLY A 175 -0.29 8.21 18.46
CA GLY A 175 -0.70 7.75 17.13
C GLY A 175 0.34 6.85 16.46
N GLY A 176 1.64 7.17 16.62
CA GLY A 176 2.73 6.35 16.09
C GLY A 176 2.84 4.98 16.76
N GLU A 177 2.68 4.92 18.09
CA GLU A 177 2.68 3.65 18.83
C GLU A 177 1.49 2.77 18.44
N ARG A 178 0.27 3.32 18.38
CA ARG A 178 -0.91 2.59 17.90
C ARG A 178 -0.68 1.97 16.53
N ARG A 179 -0.01 2.71 15.64
CA ARG A 179 0.28 2.24 14.30
C ARG A 179 1.29 1.09 14.30
N ARG A 180 2.37 1.17 15.09
CA ARG A 180 3.34 0.08 15.25
C ARG A 180 2.70 -1.19 15.80
N VAL A 181 1.84 -1.06 16.81
CA VAL A 181 1.08 -2.18 17.39
C VAL A 181 0.15 -2.82 16.35
N ALA A 182 -0.58 -2.00 15.57
CA ALA A 182 -1.45 -2.49 14.50
C ALA A 182 -0.67 -3.19 13.38
N LEU A 183 0.49 -2.63 13.00
CA LEU A 183 1.39 -3.25 12.01
C LEU A 183 1.90 -4.59 12.52
N CYS A 184 2.38 -4.67 13.76
CA CYS A 184 2.85 -5.91 14.37
C CYS A 184 1.77 -6.98 14.37
N ARG A 185 0.55 -6.66 14.84
CA ARG A 185 -0.61 -7.57 14.79
C ARG A 185 -0.85 -8.10 13.39
N LEU A 186 -0.85 -7.21 12.40
CA LEU A 186 -1.13 -7.57 11.00
C LEU A 186 -0.04 -8.47 10.39
N LEU A 187 1.24 -8.20 10.65
CA LEU A 187 2.35 -9.01 10.17
C LEU A 187 2.34 -10.42 10.79
N LEU A 188 1.97 -10.53 12.06
CA LEU A 188 1.82 -11.81 12.75
C LEU A 188 0.63 -12.64 12.23
N GLN A 189 -0.42 -11.98 11.77
CA GLN A 189 -1.60 -12.60 11.16
C GLN A 189 -1.29 -13.31 9.84
N LYS A 190 -0.21 -12.89 9.15
CA LYS A 190 0.28 -13.43 7.88
C LYS A 190 -0.82 -13.60 6.81
N PRO A 191 -1.62 -12.58 6.49
CA PRO A 191 -2.65 -12.70 5.45
C PRO A 191 -2.05 -12.92 4.08
N ASP A 192 -2.75 -13.62 3.17
CA ASP A 192 -2.29 -13.86 1.80
C ASP A 192 -2.13 -12.58 0.98
N ILE A 193 -2.96 -11.58 1.27
CA ILE A 193 -2.92 -10.25 0.66
C ILE A 193 -2.71 -9.21 1.78
N LEU A 194 -1.56 -8.59 1.79
CA LEU A 194 -1.17 -7.58 2.78
C LEU A 194 -1.26 -6.18 2.16
N LEU A 195 -2.17 -5.36 2.68
CA LEU A 195 -2.40 -3.99 2.25
C LEU A 195 -1.85 -3.02 3.30
N LEU A 196 -0.88 -2.19 2.90
CA LEU A 196 -0.18 -1.27 3.80
C LEU A 196 -0.33 0.18 3.33
N ASP A 197 -1.04 1.01 4.09
CA ASP A 197 -1.19 2.44 3.80
C ASP A 197 -0.20 3.25 4.64
N GLU A 198 0.88 3.76 4.02
CA GLU A 198 2.00 4.51 4.62
C GLU A 198 2.72 3.75 5.76
N PRO A 199 3.19 2.51 5.57
CA PRO A 199 3.72 1.67 6.65
C PRO A 199 5.00 2.22 7.30
N THR A 200 5.78 3.03 6.59
CA THR A 200 7.05 3.61 7.07
C THR A 200 6.87 4.83 7.97
N ASN A 201 5.68 5.45 7.99
CA ASN A 201 5.42 6.62 8.83
C ASN A 201 5.53 6.28 10.32
N HIS A 202 6.25 7.11 11.06
CA HIS A 202 6.53 6.97 12.49
C HIS A 202 7.42 5.77 12.87
N LEU A 203 8.08 5.14 11.90
CA LEU A 203 9.15 4.16 12.14
C LEU A 203 10.52 4.86 12.10
N ASP A 204 11.45 4.37 12.88
CA ASP A 204 12.86 4.75 12.76
C ASP A 204 13.56 3.91 11.66
N ALA A 205 14.78 4.28 11.31
CA ALA A 205 15.50 3.64 10.21
C ALA A 205 15.72 2.13 10.42
N GLU A 206 15.97 1.70 11.67
CA GLU A 206 16.19 0.28 11.99
C GLU A 206 14.90 -0.53 11.82
N SER A 207 13.76 0.03 12.26
CA SER A 207 12.44 -0.60 12.09
C SER A 207 12.02 -0.65 10.61
N ILE A 208 12.37 0.36 9.81
CA ILE A 208 12.12 0.35 8.36
C ILE A 208 12.95 -0.75 7.69
N ASP A 209 14.24 -0.85 7.99
CA ASP A 209 15.12 -1.88 7.44
C ASP A 209 14.62 -3.29 7.77
N TRP A 210 14.23 -3.52 9.02
CA TRP A 210 13.62 -4.78 9.42
C TRP A 210 12.32 -5.07 8.65
N LEU A 211 11.44 -4.07 8.49
CA LEU A 211 10.20 -4.21 7.76
C LEU A 211 10.45 -4.55 6.28
N GLU A 212 11.42 -3.90 5.64
CA GLU A 212 11.82 -4.19 4.27
C GLU A 212 12.25 -5.65 4.12
N GLN A 213 13.14 -6.13 4.99
CA GLN A 213 13.61 -7.52 4.98
C GLN A 213 12.47 -8.50 5.21
N HIS A 214 11.58 -8.20 6.15
CA HIS A 214 10.40 -9.02 6.42
C HIS A 214 9.47 -9.11 5.20
N LEU A 215 9.18 -7.97 4.54
CA LEU A 215 8.31 -7.92 3.37
C LEU A 215 8.93 -8.54 2.11
N GLN A 216 10.26 -8.50 1.96
CA GLN A 216 10.95 -9.20 0.89
C GLN A 216 10.80 -10.72 1.00
N GLN A 217 10.82 -11.26 2.22
CA GLN A 217 10.66 -12.68 2.51
C GLN A 217 9.20 -13.12 2.59
N TYR A 218 8.26 -12.18 2.63
CA TYR A 218 6.83 -12.47 2.75
C TYR A 218 6.33 -13.25 1.53
N GLU A 219 5.72 -14.42 1.74
CA GLU A 219 5.28 -15.28 0.63
C GLU A 219 4.04 -14.72 -0.08
N GLY A 220 3.13 -14.06 0.66
CA GLY A 220 1.92 -13.48 0.13
C GLY A 220 2.15 -12.23 -0.73
N THR A 221 1.08 -11.72 -1.28
CA THR A 221 1.08 -10.48 -2.07
C THR A 221 1.11 -9.27 -1.15
N VAL A 222 2.01 -8.34 -1.40
CA VAL A 222 2.10 -7.07 -0.66
C VAL A 222 1.73 -5.92 -1.58
N ILE A 223 0.80 -5.08 -1.13
CA ILE A 223 0.43 -3.84 -1.81
C ILE A 223 0.65 -2.70 -0.82
N ALA A 224 1.61 -1.82 -1.11
CA ALA A 224 1.98 -0.73 -0.22
C ALA A 224 1.79 0.63 -0.89
N VAL A 225 1.14 1.55 -0.18
CA VAL A 225 1.12 2.98 -0.51
C VAL A 225 2.14 3.66 0.38
N THR A 226 3.13 4.33 -0.18
CA THR A 226 4.07 5.14 0.60
C THR A 226 4.71 6.23 -0.24
N HIS A 227 5.19 7.27 0.42
CA HIS A 227 6.01 8.32 -0.15
C HIS A 227 7.51 8.06 0.00
N ASP A 228 7.89 6.99 0.69
CA ASP A 228 9.28 6.56 0.85
C ASP A 228 9.75 5.83 -0.40
N ARG A 229 10.61 6.52 -1.16
CA ARG A 229 11.16 6.02 -2.43
C ARG A 229 12.13 4.88 -2.24
N TYR A 230 12.93 4.93 -1.18
CA TYR A 230 13.91 3.87 -0.88
C TYR A 230 13.22 2.58 -0.48
N PHE A 231 12.19 2.68 0.35
CA PHE A 231 11.35 1.55 0.71
C PHE A 231 10.72 0.89 -0.54
N LEU A 232 10.15 1.69 -1.45
CA LEU A 232 9.59 1.16 -2.70
C LEU A 232 10.66 0.54 -3.62
N ASP A 233 11.85 1.11 -3.64
CA ASP A 233 12.96 0.58 -4.45
C ASP A 233 13.43 -0.79 -3.95
N ASN A 234 13.41 -0.99 -2.64
CA ASN A 234 13.86 -2.21 -2.00
C ASN A 234 12.83 -3.35 -2.06
N ILE A 235 11.53 -3.05 -1.94
CA ILE A 235 10.50 -4.09 -1.84
C ILE A 235 9.70 -4.31 -3.12
N ALA A 236 9.46 -3.28 -3.95
CA ALA A 236 8.53 -3.38 -5.06
C ALA A 236 9.13 -4.06 -6.28
N GLY A 237 8.44 -5.07 -6.81
CA GLY A 237 8.68 -5.64 -8.14
C GLY A 237 7.76 -5.05 -9.21
N TRP A 238 6.72 -4.34 -8.78
CA TRP A 238 5.76 -3.63 -9.63
C TRP A 238 5.39 -2.30 -9.01
N ILE A 239 5.20 -1.30 -9.85
CA ILE A 239 4.65 -0.01 -9.46
C ILE A 239 3.29 0.17 -10.15
N LEU A 240 2.27 0.46 -9.36
CA LEU A 240 0.95 0.88 -9.85
C LEU A 240 0.82 2.39 -9.69
N GLU A 241 0.89 3.10 -10.79
CA GLU A 241 0.70 4.55 -10.81
C GLU A 241 -0.78 4.88 -10.94
N LEU A 242 -1.32 5.68 -10.01
CA LEU A 242 -2.66 6.28 -10.13
C LEU A 242 -2.52 7.69 -10.68
N ASP A 243 -2.81 7.85 -11.96
CA ASP A 243 -2.78 9.14 -12.66
C ASP A 243 -4.15 9.43 -13.28
N ARG A 244 -4.73 10.60 -12.96
CA ARG A 244 -6.03 11.07 -13.48
C ARG A 244 -7.19 10.06 -13.36
N GLY A 245 -7.13 9.22 -12.33
CA GLY A 245 -8.11 8.17 -12.05
C GLY A 245 -7.84 6.84 -12.75
N GLU A 246 -6.86 6.76 -13.62
CA GLU A 246 -6.44 5.53 -14.29
C GLU A 246 -5.37 4.80 -13.47
N GLY A 247 -5.37 3.48 -13.51
CA GLY A 247 -4.35 2.62 -12.90
C GLY A 247 -3.38 2.11 -13.94
N ILE A 248 -2.13 2.58 -13.90
CA ILE A 248 -1.10 2.23 -14.88
C ILE A 248 -0.06 1.33 -14.21
N PRO A 249 0.01 0.03 -14.56
CA PRO A 249 0.99 -0.88 -14.00
C PRO A 249 2.34 -0.75 -14.71
N TRP A 250 3.43 -0.71 -13.95
CA TRP A 250 4.80 -0.67 -14.42
C TRP A 250 5.60 -1.82 -13.79
N LYS A 251 6.34 -2.55 -14.60
CA LYS A 251 7.20 -3.62 -14.11
C LYS A 251 8.52 -3.04 -13.60
N GLY A 252 8.93 -3.43 -12.41
CA GLY A 252 10.16 -3.00 -11.76
C GLY A 252 9.90 -2.18 -10.49
N ASN A 253 10.98 -1.69 -9.89
CA ASN A 253 10.98 -0.87 -8.68
C ASN A 253 10.76 0.63 -9.00
N TYR A 254 10.86 1.48 -7.98
CA TYR A 254 10.63 2.92 -8.12
C TYR A 254 11.60 3.60 -9.09
N THR A 255 12.89 3.28 -9.04
CA THR A 255 13.91 3.79 -9.97
C THR A 255 13.61 3.39 -11.41
N SER A 256 13.25 2.14 -11.65
CA SER A 256 12.84 1.64 -12.96
C SER A 256 11.59 2.34 -13.49
N TRP A 257 10.60 2.58 -12.63
CA TRP A 257 9.41 3.35 -12.98
C TRP A 257 9.76 4.78 -13.43
N LEU A 258 10.64 5.47 -12.67
CA LEU A 258 11.05 6.84 -12.97
C LEU A 258 11.68 6.94 -14.36
N ASP A 259 12.58 6.01 -14.69
CA ASP A 259 13.21 5.93 -16.01
C ASP A 259 12.20 5.67 -17.14
N GLN A 260 11.28 4.73 -16.93
CA GLN A 260 10.25 4.41 -17.91
C GLN A 260 9.28 5.57 -18.11
N LYS A 261 8.89 6.26 -17.02
CA LYS A 261 8.01 7.43 -17.08
C LYS A 261 8.69 8.60 -17.79
N SER A 262 9.97 8.87 -17.51
CA SER A 262 10.74 9.91 -18.20
C SER A 262 10.76 9.70 -19.70
N LYS A 263 11.05 8.47 -20.16
CA LYS A 263 11.04 8.11 -21.59
C LYS A 263 9.66 8.26 -22.22
N ARG A 264 8.60 7.88 -21.50
CA ARG A 264 7.22 8.05 -21.96
C ARG A 264 6.88 9.54 -22.13
N LEU A 265 7.18 10.37 -21.15
CA LEU A 265 6.93 11.82 -21.21
C LEU A 265 7.69 12.48 -22.37
N GLU A 266 8.96 12.11 -22.60
CA GLU A 266 9.70 12.60 -23.75
C GLU A 266 9.04 12.21 -25.10
N GLN A 267 8.50 10.99 -25.19
CA GLN A 267 7.80 10.52 -26.38
C GLN A 267 6.47 11.27 -26.57
N GLU A 268 5.71 11.47 -25.50
CA GLU A 268 4.47 12.23 -25.50
C GLU A 268 4.71 13.70 -25.90
N GLU A 269 5.76 14.33 -25.38
CA GLU A 269 6.14 15.70 -25.74
C GLU A 269 6.55 15.82 -27.22
N LYS A 270 7.33 14.84 -27.71
CA LYS A 270 7.69 14.79 -29.15
C LYS A 270 6.44 14.61 -30.04
N GLN A 271 5.48 13.78 -29.60
CA GLN A 271 4.22 13.59 -30.32
C GLN A 271 3.33 14.85 -30.27
N ALA A 272 3.21 15.48 -29.08
CA ALA A 272 2.48 16.72 -28.89
C ALA A 272 3.08 17.87 -29.76
N SER A 273 4.40 17.98 -29.81
CA SER A 273 5.08 18.96 -30.68
C SER A 273 4.79 18.71 -32.16
N LYS A 274 4.82 17.44 -32.63
CA LYS A 274 4.45 17.08 -34.00
C LYS A 274 2.98 17.38 -34.29
N ARG A 275 2.09 17.04 -33.35
CA ARG A 275 0.64 17.31 -33.43
C ARG A 275 0.38 18.81 -33.54
N ARG A 276 1.04 19.62 -32.68
CA ARG A 276 0.94 21.08 -32.70
C ARG A 276 1.37 21.68 -34.03
N LYS A 277 2.49 21.23 -34.62
CA LYS A 277 2.95 21.65 -35.96
C LYS A 277 1.97 21.23 -37.06
N THR A 278 1.27 20.11 -36.90
CA THR A 278 0.23 19.67 -37.84
C THR A 278 -0.99 20.56 -37.69
N LEU A 279 -1.41 20.85 -36.47
CA LEU A 279 -2.56 21.72 -36.16
C LEU A 279 -2.34 23.14 -36.67
N GLU A 280 -1.14 23.69 -36.53
CA GLU A 280 -0.75 25.01 -37.07
C GLU A 280 -0.84 25.01 -38.61
N ARG A 281 -0.33 23.98 -39.28
CA ARG A 281 -0.46 23.84 -40.77
C ARG A 281 -1.92 23.70 -41.22
N GLU A 282 -2.73 22.95 -40.49
CA GLU A 282 -4.14 22.80 -40.79
C GLU A 282 -4.91 24.11 -40.53
N LEU A 283 -4.53 24.88 -39.49
CA LEU A 283 -5.08 26.18 -39.17
C LEU A 283 -4.78 27.20 -40.27
N GLU A 284 -3.54 27.24 -40.77
CA GLU A 284 -3.15 28.09 -41.91
C GLU A 284 -3.99 27.74 -43.15
N TRP A 285 -4.17 26.43 -43.43
CA TRP A 285 -4.99 25.99 -44.54
C TRP A 285 -6.47 26.38 -44.37
N VAL A 286 -7.03 26.31 -43.15
CA VAL A 286 -8.41 26.74 -42.87
C VAL A 286 -8.56 28.26 -43.03
N ARG A 287 -7.52 29.06 -42.78
CA ARG A 287 -7.51 30.53 -42.98
C ARG A 287 -7.34 30.96 -44.42
N MET A 288 -6.92 30.09 -45.34
CA MET A 288 -6.81 30.41 -46.78
C MET A 288 -8.18 30.70 -47.41
N ALA A 289 -8.18 31.51 -48.46
CA ALA A 289 -9.39 32.02 -49.15
C ALA A 289 -10.28 30.88 -49.70
N PRO A 290 -11.61 31.10 -49.83
CA PRO A 290 -12.59 30.08 -50.21
C PRO A 290 -12.33 29.37 -51.57
N LYS A 291 -11.65 30.06 -52.50
CA LYS A 291 -11.32 29.49 -53.85
C LYS A 291 -10.30 28.33 -53.77
N ALA A 292 -9.52 28.20 -52.70
CA ALA A 292 -8.56 27.12 -52.51
C ALA A 292 -9.16 25.89 -51.79
N ARG A 293 -10.42 25.93 -51.37
CA ARG A 293 -11.08 24.91 -50.54
C ARG A 293 -11.91 23.88 -51.31
N GLN A 294 -11.77 23.79 -52.63
CA GLN A 294 -12.68 22.94 -53.42
C GLN A 294 -12.66 21.44 -52.99
N ALA A 295 -13.88 20.91 -52.79
CA ALA A 295 -14.36 19.52 -52.75
C ALA A 295 -13.80 18.53 -51.67
N LYS A 296 -12.61 18.71 -51.05
CA LYS A 296 -12.08 17.82 -49.99
C LYS A 296 -12.14 18.39 -48.58
N GLY A 297 -12.85 19.52 -48.40
CA GLY A 297 -12.78 20.33 -47.17
C GLY A 297 -13.45 19.73 -45.94
N LYS A 298 -14.53 18.95 -46.09
CA LYS A 298 -15.34 18.50 -44.94
C LYS A 298 -14.66 17.44 -44.08
N ALA A 299 -13.96 16.51 -44.68
CA ALA A 299 -13.23 15.46 -43.98
C ALA A 299 -12.01 16.05 -43.21
N ARG A 300 -11.35 17.07 -43.81
CA ARG A 300 -10.19 17.73 -43.22
C ARG A 300 -10.58 18.69 -42.09
N LEU A 301 -11.72 19.37 -42.21
CA LEU A 301 -12.31 20.15 -41.10
C LEU A 301 -12.70 19.26 -39.93
N ASN A 302 -13.33 18.11 -40.18
CA ASN A 302 -13.65 17.16 -39.11
C ASN A 302 -12.38 16.60 -38.44
N SER A 303 -11.29 16.40 -39.18
CA SER A 303 -10.00 15.97 -38.62
C SER A 303 -9.36 17.09 -37.78
N TYR A 304 -9.48 18.35 -38.19
CA TYR A 304 -9.03 19.51 -37.42
C TYR A 304 -9.80 19.66 -36.10
N ASP A 305 -11.14 19.57 -36.12
CA ASP A 305 -11.99 19.67 -34.94
C ASP A 305 -11.70 18.53 -33.96
N LYS A 306 -11.42 17.33 -34.47
CA LYS A 306 -11.04 16.18 -33.66
C LYS A 306 -9.69 16.41 -32.96
N LEU A 307 -8.68 16.90 -33.69
CA LEU A 307 -7.36 17.25 -33.16
C LEU A 307 -7.43 18.38 -32.12
N LEU A 308 -8.30 19.38 -32.35
CA LEU A 308 -8.50 20.51 -31.43
C LEU A 308 -9.15 20.07 -30.11
N ASN A 309 -10.15 19.20 -30.17
CA ASN A 309 -10.85 18.66 -29.00
C ASN A 309 -9.95 17.74 -28.17
N GLU A 310 -9.02 17.02 -28.80
CA GLU A 310 -8.02 16.22 -28.12
C GLU A 310 -6.97 17.09 -27.41
N ASP A 311 -6.55 18.21 -28.01
CA ASP A 311 -5.57 19.17 -27.46
C ASP A 311 -6.13 19.96 -26.24
N GLN A 312 -7.44 20.22 -26.20
CA GLN A 312 -8.11 20.84 -25.06
C GLN A 312 -8.14 19.96 -23.82
N LYS A 313 -8.21 18.65 -23.97
CA LYS A 313 -8.18 17.71 -22.83
C LYS A 313 -6.81 17.66 -22.13
N GLU A 314 -5.72 17.94 -22.85
CA GLU A 314 -4.35 17.90 -22.30
C GLU A 314 -3.94 19.18 -21.55
N ARG A 315 -4.65 20.31 -21.75
CA ARG A 315 -4.24 21.60 -21.19
C ARG A 315 -4.64 21.91 -19.76
N GLU A 316 -5.50 21.11 -19.14
CA GLU A 316 -6.11 21.47 -17.84
C GLU A 316 -5.23 21.28 -16.60
N GLU A 317 -3.98 20.77 -16.67
CA GLU A 317 -3.24 20.39 -15.46
C GLU A 317 -1.71 20.61 -15.47
N LYS A 318 -1.22 21.78 -15.83
CA LYS A 318 0.11 22.22 -15.36
C LYS A 318 -0.06 23.25 -14.26
N LEU A 319 -0.16 22.80 -13.02
CA LEU A 319 -0.04 23.66 -11.85
C LEU A 319 1.46 23.98 -11.66
N GLU A 320 1.92 25.07 -12.27
CA GLU A 320 3.23 25.63 -11.93
C GLU A 320 3.08 26.43 -10.64
N ILE A 321 3.68 25.93 -9.57
CA ILE A 321 3.83 26.71 -8.33
C ILE A 321 4.97 27.71 -8.58
N PHE A 322 4.62 28.95 -8.93
CA PHE A 322 5.58 30.04 -9.00
C PHE A 322 5.74 30.65 -7.60
N ILE A 323 6.90 30.45 -6.99
CA ILE A 323 7.28 31.14 -5.75
C ILE A 323 8.11 32.37 -6.18
N PRO A 324 7.56 33.57 -6.11
CA PRO A 324 8.32 34.75 -6.45
C PRO A 324 9.51 34.91 -5.50
N ASN A 325 10.68 35.25 -6.04
CA ASN A 325 11.85 35.55 -5.23
C ASN A 325 11.53 36.72 -4.29
N GLY A 326 11.56 36.45 -2.99
CA GLY A 326 11.46 37.48 -1.98
C GLY A 326 12.68 38.42 -1.98
N PRO A 327 12.61 39.57 -1.29
CA PRO A 327 13.76 40.45 -1.14
C PRO A 327 14.91 39.66 -0.48
N ARG A 328 16.15 39.96 -0.92
CA ARG A 328 17.34 39.28 -0.38
C ARG A 328 17.48 39.62 1.11
N LEU A 329 17.45 38.59 1.95
CA LEU A 329 17.46 38.69 3.41
C LEU A 329 18.83 39.02 4.03
N GLY A 330 19.88 39.23 3.21
CA GLY A 330 21.24 39.47 3.68
C GLY A 330 22.09 38.21 3.77
N ASN A 331 23.30 38.35 4.32
CA ASN A 331 24.25 37.22 4.42
C ASN A 331 24.05 36.35 5.69
N LYS A 332 23.41 36.94 6.71
CA LYS A 332 23.00 36.23 7.94
C LYS A 332 21.48 36.36 8.06
N VAL A 333 20.80 35.22 8.00
CA VAL A 333 19.34 35.17 8.04
C VAL A 333 18.85 34.72 9.42
N ILE A 334 19.54 33.76 10.01
CA ILE A 334 19.28 33.24 11.35
C ILE A 334 20.63 32.99 12.00
N GLU A 335 20.79 33.42 13.25
CA GLU A 335 21.95 33.15 14.09
C GLU A 335 21.42 32.57 15.42
N ALA A 336 21.87 31.41 15.78
CA ALA A 336 21.53 30.78 17.05
C ALA A 336 22.79 30.67 17.93
N GLN A 337 22.71 31.15 19.18
CA GLN A 337 23.80 31.09 20.14
C GLN A 337 23.34 30.50 21.47
N GLY A 338 24.04 29.45 21.92
CA GLY A 338 23.80 28.85 23.23
C GLY A 338 22.39 28.27 23.40
N VAL A 339 21.74 27.86 22.31
CA VAL A 339 20.35 27.36 22.37
C VAL A 339 20.32 25.98 23.02
N ALA A 340 19.46 25.81 24.02
CA ALA A 340 19.24 24.55 24.69
C ALA A 340 17.73 24.25 24.81
N LYS A 341 17.36 22.99 24.80
CA LYS A 341 15.98 22.52 25.00
C LYS A 341 15.92 21.24 25.79
N ALA A 342 15.06 21.24 26.80
CA ALA A 342 14.72 20.04 27.59
C ALA A 342 13.20 19.88 27.70
N TYR A 343 12.74 18.63 27.87
CA TYR A 343 11.38 18.27 28.27
C TYR A 343 11.43 17.52 29.60
N GLY A 344 11.01 18.20 30.67
CA GLY A 344 11.20 17.69 32.02
C GLY A 344 12.70 17.44 32.30
N ASP A 345 13.04 16.24 32.73
CA ASP A 345 14.42 15.83 33.01
C ASP A 345 15.20 15.36 31.76
N LYS A 346 14.56 15.26 30.60
CA LYS A 346 15.20 14.82 29.36
C LYS A 346 15.74 16.01 28.58
N LEU A 347 17.07 16.20 28.63
CA LEU A 347 17.78 17.16 27.79
C LEU A 347 17.82 16.66 26.35
N LEU A 348 17.39 17.47 25.38
CA LEU A 348 17.42 17.14 23.96
C LEU A 348 18.70 17.65 23.27
N TYR A 349 19.06 18.90 23.52
CA TYR A 349 20.30 19.50 23.05
C TYR A 349 20.66 20.69 23.95
N GLU A 350 21.96 20.97 24.04
CA GLU A 350 22.55 22.03 24.83
C GLU A 350 23.63 22.74 24.03
N ASN A 351 23.75 24.04 24.22
CA ASN A 351 24.78 24.90 23.63
C ASN A 351 24.90 24.81 22.10
N LEU A 352 23.74 24.70 21.43
CA LEU A 352 23.67 24.68 19.96
C LEU A 352 23.94 26.08 19.40
N ASN A 353 24.95 26.18 18.52
CA ASN A 353 25.35 27.44 17.86
C ASN A 353 25.42 27.22 16.35
N PHE A 354 24.74 28.05 15.54
CA PHE A 354 24.83 28.02 14.07
C PHE A 354 24.39 29.35 13.46
#